data_478baeda40fda5f6eb6fed36d917253f
#
_entry.id   478baeda40fda5f6eb6fed36d917253f
#
_cell.length_a   1.000
_cell.length_b   1.000
_cell.length_c   1.000
_cell.angle_alpha   90.00
_cell.angle_beta   90.00
_cell.angle_gamma   90.00
#
_symmetry.space_group_name_H-M   'P 1'
#
loop_
_entity.id
_entity.type
_entity.pdbx_description
1 polymer ?
#
loop_
_entity_poly.entity_id
_entity_poly.type
_entity_poly.pdbx_seq_one_letter_code
_entity_poly.pdbx_strand_id
1 'polypeptide(L)'
;MIKNKFSSIDTIIKSAKKGEMYILVDDENRENEGDLVFCASDVNSKKINFMARYGRGLICLTLNTNQAKKMGLSYMAPINESRNKTAFTISIEARKGISTGISAMDRAKTIKVATKKNVTKKDIVSPGHVFPIISRDGGVLVRAGHTEASVDISKLSKKTPAAVICEIMNEDGTMAKGEELLKFAKKHSLKIA
;
A
#
# COMPACT_ATOMS: atom_id res chain seq x y z
N MET A 1 -17.70 7.33 -21.52
CA MET A 1 -18.35 8.10 -20.41
C MET A 1 -17.96 7.70 -18.99
N ILE A 2 -16.89 6.92 -18.77
CA ILE A 2 -16.41 6.52 -17.43
C ILE A 2 -15.55 7.62 -16.78
N LYS A 3 -14.83 8.44 -17.57
CA LYS A 3 -13.91 9.47 -17.07
C LYS A 3 -14.49 10.47 -16.05
N ASN A 4 -15.79 10.75 -16.08
CA ASN A 4 -16.43 11.69 -15.14
C ASN A 4 -16.75 11.09 -13.76
N LYS A 5 -16.40 9.80 -13.51
CA LYS A 5 -16.66 9.13 -12.23
C LYS A 5 -15.45 9.08 -11.31
N PHE A 6 -14.25 9.38 -11.83
CA PHE A 6 -13.02 9.41 -11.04
C PHE A 6 -12.79 10.79 -10.39
N SER A 7 -12.21 10.77 -9.21
CA SER A 7 -11.77 11.99 -8.51
C SER A 7 -10.52 12.56 -9.16
N SER A 8 -10.32 13.89 -9.08
CA SER A 8 -9.05 14.48 -9.45
C SER A 8 -7.94 14.06 -8.49
N ILE A 9 -6.70 14.07 -8.97
CA ILE A 9 -5.54 13.75 -8.11
C ILE A 9 -5.41 14.72 -6.93
N ASP A 10 -5.81 15.99 -7.10
CA ASP A 10 -5.85 16.97 -6.00
C ASP A 10 -6.83 16.56 -4.91
N THR A 11 -7.96 15.95 -5.27
CA THR A 11 -8.93 15.40 -4.32
C THR A 11 -8.32 14.23 -3.54
N ILE A 12 -7.59 13.34 -4.20
CA ILE A 12 -6.87 12.24 -3.55
C ILE A 12 -5.80 12.76 -2.60
N ILE A 13 -5.00 13.76 -3.03
CA ILE A 13 -3.98 14.38 -2.16
C ILE A 13 -4.63 15.04 -0.93
N LYS A 14 -5.79 15.69 -1.08
CA LYS A 14 -6.54 16.26 0.06
C LYS A 14 -7.01 15.16 1.03
N SER A 15 -7.54 14.06 0.52
CA SER A 15 -7.92 12.89 1.34
C SER A 15 -6.70 12.29 2.05
N ALA A 16 -5.60 12.10 1.35
CA ALA A 16 -4.34 11.61 1.92
C ALA A 16 -3.82 12.52 3.05
N LYS A 17 -3.87 13.86 2.88
CA LYS A 17 -3.49 14.83 3.94
C LYS A 17 -4.34 14.65 5.21
N LYS A 18 -5.63 14.37 5.07
CA LYS A 18 -6.55 14.12 6.19
C LYS A 18 -6.36 12.73 6.82
N GLY A 19 -5.52 11.88 6.23
CA GLY A 19 -5.33 10.50 6.66
C GLY A 19 -6.46 9.57 6.21
N GLU A 20 -7.29 9.96 5.26
CA GLU A 20 -8.36 9.13 4.74
C GLU A 20 -7.80 8.02 3.83
N MET A 21 -8.55 6.93 3.69
CA MET A 21 -8.30 5.88 2.71
C MET A 21 -8.92 6.28 1.37
N TYR A 22 -8.29 5.89 0.28
CA TYR A 22 -8.75 6.13 -1.09
C TYR A 22 -8.40 4.93 -1.96
N ILE A 23 -8.90 4.92 -3.20
CA ILE A 23 -8.61 3.88 -4.18
C ILE A 23 -7.77 4.49 -5.30
N LEU A 24 -6.70 3.80 -5.67
CA LEU A 24 -5.97 4.04 -6.91
C LEU A 24 -6.27 2.94 -7.91
N VAL A 25 -6.46 3.33 -9.16
CA VAL A 25 -6.67 2.40 -10.28
C VAL A 25 -5.52 2.60 -11.25
N ASP A 26 -4.93 1.52 -11.72
CA ASP A 26 -3.90 1.60 -12.75
C ASP A 26 -4.51 1.53 -14.16
N ASP A 27 -3.63 1.66 -15.17
CA ASP A 27 -4.03 1.66 -16.57
C ASP A 27 -4.68 0.34 -16.99
N GLU A 28 -5.72 0.41 -17.83
CA GLU A 28 -6.43 -0.76 -18.35
C GLU A 28 -5.54 -1.71 -19.15
N ASN A 29 -4.45 -1.20 -19.73
CA ASN A 29 -3.45 -1.98 -20.44
C ASN A 29 -2.37 -2.58 -19.52
N ARG A 30 -2.37 -2.26 -18.20
CA ARG A 30 -1.43 -2.79 -17.21
C ARG A 30 -2.08 -3.96 -16.44
N GLU A 31 -2.69 -3.73 -15.29
CA GLU A 31 -3.39 -4.72 -14.48
C GLU A 31 -4.91 -4.49 -14.54
N ASN A 32 -5.31 -3.22 -14.74
CA ASN A 32 -6.69 -2.77 -14.67
C ASN A 32 -7.34 -3.16 -13.32
N GLU A 33 -6.58 -2.93 -12.26
CA GLU A 33 -6.97 -3.28 -10.89
C GLU A 33 -7.06 -2.03 -10.02
N GLY A 34 -7.65 -2.15 -8.85
CA GLY A 34 -7.76 -1.08 -7.89
C GLY A 34 -7.23 -1.50 -6.53
N ASP A 35 -6.40 -0.64 -5.93
CA ASP A 35 -5.89 -0.83 -4.59
C ASP A 35 -6.54 0.15 -3.61
N LEU A 36 -6.92 -0.36 -2.44
CA LEU A 36 -7.12 0.46 -1.25
C LEU A 36 -5.78 1.03 -0.81
N VAL A 37 -5.71 2.33 -0.58
CA VAL A 37 -4.47 3.03 -0.24
C VAL A 37 -4.67 4.02 0.90
N PHE A 38 -3.69 4.12 1.79
CA PHE A 38 -3.54 5.24 2.73
C PHE A 38 -2.06 5.47 3.07
N CYS A 39 -1.70 6.69 3.45
CA CYS A 39 -0.32 6.99 3.87
C CYS A 39 0.04 6.20 5.14
N ALA A 40 1.18 5.54 5.16
CA ALA A 40 1.57 4.64 6.24
C ALA A 40 1.71 5.32 7.61
N SER A 41 1.96 6.64 7.64
CA SER A 41 1.93 7.44 8.88
C SER A 41 0.57 7.46 9.59
N ASP A 42 -0.51 7.19 8.87
CA ASP A 42 -1.89 7.20 9.38
C ASP A 42 -2.40 5.80 9.73
N VAL A 43 -1.49 4.83 9.84
CA VAL A 43 -1.83 3.43 10.09
C VAL A 43 -2.50 3.25 11.46
N ASN A 44 -3.57 2.48 11.46
CA ASN A 44 -4.23 1.97 12.67
C ASN A 44 -4.90 0.62 12.37
N SER A 45 -5.29 -0.09 13.43
CA SER A 45 -5.90 -1.41 13.31
C SER A 45 -7.23 -1.42 12.55
N LYS A 46 -8.02 -0.33 12.64
CA LYS A 46 -9.31 -0.23 11.92
C LYS A 46 -9.09 -0.24 10.40
N LYS A 47 -8.10 0.51 9.90
CA LYS A 47 -7.76 0.54 8.47
C LYS A 47 -7.21 -0.80 7.98
N ILE A 48 -6.32 -1.42 8.73
CA ILE A 48 -5.80 -2.75 8.39
C ILE A 48 -6.94 -3.78 8.36
N ASN A 49 -7.83 -3.75 9.36
CA ASN A 49 -9.00 -4.63 9.38
C ASN A 49 -9.95 -4.35 8.20
N PHE A 50 -10.11 -3.09 7.81
CA PHE A 50 -10.91 -2.72 6.64
C PHE A 50 -10.32 -3.33 5.36
N MET A 51 -9.01 -3.18 5.14
CA MET A 51 -8.33 -3.78 4.00
C MET A 51 -8.47 -5.31 3.98
N ALA A 52 -8.22 -5.98 5.11
CA ALA A 52 -8.34 -7.43 5.23
C ALA A 52 -9.76 -7.93 4.96
N ARG A 53 -10.78 -7.23 5.47
CA ARG A 53 -12.19 -7.63 5.35
C ARG A 53 -12.78 -7.33 3.99
N TYR A 54 -12.52 -6.16 3.45
CA TYR A 54 -13.20 -5.65 2.26
C TYR A 54 -12.31 -5.63 1.01
N GLY A 55 -11.00 -5.36 1.15
CA GLY A 55 -10.05 -5.47 0.05
C GLY A 55 -9.77 -6.93 -0.30
N ARG A 56 -9.50 -7.75 0.70
CA ARG A 56 -9.20 -9.20 0.58
C ARG A 56 -7.87 -9.51 -0.08
N GLY A 57 -7.17 -8.50 -0.61
CA GLY A 57 -5.85 -8.61 -1.22
C GLY A 57 -4.70 -8.76 -0.23
N LEU A 58 -3.49 -8.72 -0.72
CA LEU A 58 -2.28 -8.76 0.08
C LEU A 58 -1.98 -7.37 0.66
N ILE A 59 -1.99 -7.24 1.99
CA ILE A 59 -1.63 -5.97 2.64
C ILE A 59 -0.14 -5.75 2.55
N CYS A 60 0.28 -4.77 1.74
CA CYS A 60 1.66 -4.44 1.46
C CYS A 60 2.03 -3.05 2.01
N LEU A 61 3.30 -2.90 2.38
CA LEU A 61 3.89 -1.63 2.81
C LEU A 61 4.80 -1.10 1.70
N THR A 62 4.37 -0.07 0.97
CA THR A 62 5.22 0.57 -0.03
C THR A 62 6.19 1.54 0.63
N LEU A 63 7.46 1.46 0.25
CA LEU A 63 8.57 2.21 0.84
C LEU A 63 9.45 2.80 -0.26
N ASN A 64 10.10 3.93 0.03
CA ASN A 64 11.22 4.37 -0.79
C ASN A 64 12.49 3.55 -0.48
N THR A 65 13.45 3.59 -1.40
CA THR A 65 14.75 2.89 -1.30
C THR A 65 15.49 3.21 0.01
N ASN A 66 15.47 4.46 0.46
CA ASN A 66 16.17 4.87 1.68
C ASN A 66 15.59 4.20 2.93
N GLN A 67 14.26 4.13 3.05
CA GLN A 67 13.59 3.52 4.18
C GLN A 67 13.88 2.00 4.23
N ALA A 68 13.85 1.34 3.08
CA ALA A 68 14.19 -0.08 2.97
C ALA A 68 15.65 -0.36 3.38
N LYS A 69 16.59 0.47 2.93
CA LYS A 69 18.01 0.38 3.30
C LYS A 69 18.25 0.52 4.80
N LYS A 70 17.57 1.46 5.49
CA LYS A 70 17.69 1.63 6.96
C LYS A 70 17.32 0.35 7.72
N MET A 71 16.36 -0.39 7.22
CA MET A 71 15.93 -1.66 7.80
C MET A 71 16.76 -2.86 7.34
N GLY A 72 17.67 -2.67 6.38
CA GLY A 72 18.46 -3.77 5.81
C GLY A 72 17.62 -4.79 5.08
N LEU A 73 16.54 -4.35 4.40
CA LEU A 73 15.66 -5.26 3.68
C LEU A 73 16.33 -5.76 2.40
N SER A 74 16.37 -7.07 2.23
CA SER A 74 16.74 -7.74 0.98
C SER A 74 15.51 -8.00 0.12
N TYR A 75 15.68 -8.11 -1.19
CA TYR A 75 14.63 -8.58 -2.07
C TYR A 75 14.21 -10.01 -1.70
N MET A 76 12.94 -10.32 -1.92
CA MET A 76 12.35 -11.63 -1.61
C MET A 76 12.97 -12.75 -2.45
N ALA A 77 13.32 -12.45 -3.69
CA ALA A 77 14.00 -13.37 -4.60
C ALA A 77 15.28 -12.72 -5.17
N PRO A 78 16.36 -13.48 -5.32
CA PRO A 78 17.59 -13.00 -5.96
C PRO A 78 17.38 -12.54 -7.41
N ILE A 79 16.53 -13.27 -8.14
CA ILE A 79 16.10 -12.94 -9.50
C ILE A 79 14.59 -12.75 -9.47
N ASN A 80 14.12 -11.57 -9.86
CA ASN A 80 12.71 -11.28 -9.93
C ASN A 80 12.15 -11.65 -11.31
N GLU A 81 11.42 -12.76 -11.37
CA GLU A 81 10.79 -13.28 -12.59
C GLU A 81 9.30 -12.90 -12.69
N SER A 82 8.75 -12.16 -11.70
CA SER A 82 7.34 -11.76 -11.73
C SER A 82 7.02 -10.88 -12.93
N ARG A 83 5.81 -11.03 -13.49
CA ARG A 83 5.33 -10.32 -14.70
C ARG A 83 5.58 -8.82 -14.63
N ASN A 84 5.26 -8.18 -13.51
CA ASN A 84 5.34 -6.73 -13.33
C ASN A 84 6.63 -6.28 -12.64
N LYS A 85 7.55 -7.21 -12.38
CA LYS A 85 8.83 -6.94 -11.71
C LYS A 85 8.67 -6.16 -10.39
N THR A 86 7.56 -6.41 -9.66
CA THR A 86 7.26 -5.78 -8.39
C THR A 86 8.36 -6.09 -7.37
N ALA A 87 8.93 -5.06 -6.78
CA ALA A 87 10.14 -5.17 -5.95
C ALA A 87 9.80 -5.58 -4.51
N PHE A 88 9.23 -6.77 -4.33
CA PHE A 88 8.98 -7.35 -3.01
C PHE A 88 10.29 -7.57 -2.26
N THR A 89 10.26 -7.25 -0.97
CA THR A 89 11.30 -7.64 -0.03
C THR A 89 10.85 -8.81 0.82
N ILE A 90 11.78 -9.37 1.62
CA ILE A 90 11.41 -10.30 2.69
C ILE A 90 10.33 -9.67 3.57
N SER A 91 9.36 -10.49 4.01
CA SER A 91 8.30 -10.03 4.92
C SER A 91 8.87 -9.69 6.30
N ILE A 92 8.18 -8.80 7.01
CA ILE A 92 8.67 -8.25 8.28
C ILE A 92 7.63 -8.29 9.38
N GLU A 93 8.12 -8.22 10.62
CA GLU A 93 7.36 -7.93 11.83
C GLU A 93 8.11 -6.95 12.74
N ALA A 94 7.35 -6.23 13.58
CA ALA A 94 7.96 -5.46 14.67
C ALA A 94 8.60 -6.42 15.67
N ARG A 95 9.84 -6.16 16.09
CA ARG A 95 10.54 -7.00 17.05
C ARG A 95 9.86 -7.07 18.42
N LYS A 96 9.12 -6.02 18.80
CA LYS A 96 8.48 -5.90 20.12
C LYS A 96 7.05 -5.36 20.02
N GLY A 97 6.21 -5.79 20.95
CA GLY A 97 4.85 -5.25 21.11
C GLY A 97 3.85 -5.79 20.11
N ILE A 98 4.06 -7.02 19.65
CA ILE A 98 3.14 -7.82 18.86
C ILE A 98 2.87 -9.15 19.58
N SER A 99 1.82 -9.85 19.18
CA SER A 99 1.53 -11.22 19.59
C SER A 99 2.00 -12.23 18.54
N THR A 100 1.11 -12.70 17.68
CA THR A 100 1.43 -13.64 16.59
C THR A 100 1.77 -12.95 15.26
N GLY A 101 1.59 -11.62 15.18
CA GLY A 101 1.94 -10.79 14.01
C GLY A 101 0.82 -10.59 13.00
N ILE A 102 -0.10 -11.54 12.83
CA ILE A 102 -1.13 -11.51 11.78
C ILE A 102 -2.33 -10.60 12.09
N SER A 103 -2.61 -10.32 13.38
CA SER A 103 -3.76 -9.50 13.74
C SER A 103 -3.69 -8.11 13.11
N ALA A 104 -4.84 -7.47 12.90
CA ALA A 104 -4.88 -6.10 12.38
C ALA A 104 -4.10 -5.12 13.28
N MET A 105 -4.06 -5.37 14.58
CA MET A 105 -3.32 -4.59 15.55
C MET A 105 -1.80 -4.81 15.39
N ASP A 106 -1.36 -6.06 15.26
CA ASP A 106 0.05 -6.40 15.11
C ASP A 106 0.62 -5.89 13.78
N ARG A 107 -0.11 -6.06 12.67
CA ARG A 107 0.29 -5.50 11.37
C ARG A 107 0.35 -3.98 11.38
N ALA A 108 -0.62 -3.31 12.01
CA ALA A 108 -0.58 -1.85 12.19
C ALA A 108 0.63 -1.43 13.04
N LYS A 109 0.97 -2.18 14.10
CA LYS A 109 2.16 -1.94 14.91
C LYS A 109 3.44 -2.10 14.10
N THR A 110 3.54 -3.16 13.31
CA THR A 110 4.69 -3.43 12.44
C THR A 110 4.89 -2.29 11.44
N ILE A 111 3.84 -1.86 10.74
CA ILE A 111 3.90 -0.74 9.81
C ILE A 111 4.32 0.55 10.52
N LYS A 112 3.75 0.84 11.69
CA LYS A 112 4.11 2.02 12.49
C LYS A 112 5.59 2.01 12.90
N VAL A 113 6.14 0.85 13.24
CA VAL A 113 7.58 0.70 13.56
C VAL A 113 8.42 0.88 12.31
N ALA A 114 8.09 0.21 11.21
CA ALA A 114 8.84 0.25 9.95
C ALA A 114 8.90 1.65 9.31
N THR A 115 7.93 2.52 9.61
CA THR A 115 7.85 3.88 9.04
C THR A 115 8.38 4.98 9.96
N LYS A 116 8.97 4.64 11.11
CA LYS A 116 9.65 5.62 11.96
C LYS A 116 10.83 6.26 11.23
N LYS A 117 11.07 7.55 11.52
CA LYS A 117 12.21 8.30 10.96
C LYS A 117 13.57 7.63 11.25
N ASN A 118 13.73 7.10 12.47
CA ASN A 118 14.97 6.50 12.96
C ASN A 118 14.87 4.97 13.05
N VAL A 119 14.07 4.33 12.19
CA VAL A 119 13.99 2.86 12.14
C VAL A 119 15.33 2.27 11.73
N THR A 120 15.66 1.13 12.32
CA THR A 120 16.86 0.34 12.02
C THR A 120 16.50 -1.14 11.88
N LYS A 121 17.44 -1.95 11.39
CA LYS A 121 17.32 -3.41 11.34
C LYS A 121 17.00 -4.04 12.73
N LYS A 122 17.37 -3.37 13.82
CA LYS A 122 17.11 -3.87 15.19
C LYS A 122 15.64 -3.75 15.61
N ASP A 123 14.84 -2.95 14.91
CA ASP A 123 13.43 -2.69 15.25
C ASP A 123 12.48 -3.70 14.65
N ILE A 124 12.92 -4.46 13.64
CA ILE A 124 12.14 -5.45 12.91
C ILE A 124 12.75 -6.84 12.98
N VAL A 125 11.97 -7.84 12.63
CA VAL A 125 12.38 -9.24 12.39
C VAL A 125 11.80 -9.71 11.06
N SER A 126 12.35 -10.78 10.51
CA SER A 126 11.88 -11.50 9.33
C SER A 126 11.99 -13.01 9.58
N PRO A 127 11.10 -13.80 9.01
CA PRO A 127 9.89 -13.43 8.27
C PRO A 127 8.80 -12.82 9.16
N GLY A 128 7.73 -12.28 8.54
CA GLY A 128 6.59 -11.73 9.25
C GLY A 128 5.35 -11.62 8.35
N HIS A 129 4.35 -10.84 8.79
CA HIS A 129 3.03 -10.75 8.16
C HIS A 129 2.75 -9.39 7.47
N VAL A 130 3.77 -8.55 7.32
CA VAL A 130 3.72 -7.34 6.49
C VAL A 130 4.74 -7.50 5.36
N PHE A 131 4.33 -7.21 4.13
CA PHE A 131 5.10 -7.40 2.91
C PHE A 131 5.57 -6.04 2.36
N PRO A 132 6.84 -5.64 2.59
CA PRO A 132 7.33 -4.40 2.03
C PRO A 132 7.61 -4.52 0.53
N ILE A 133 7.30 -3.43 -0.21
CA ILE A 133 7.60 -3.28 -1.63
C ILE A 133 8.39 -1.98 -1.80
N ILE A 134 9.51 -2.04 -2.52
CA ILE A 134 10.34 -0.87 -2.79
C ILE A 134 9.85 -0.17 -4.05
N SER A 135 9.46 1.10 -3.93
CA SER A 135 9.13 1.93 -5.09
C SER A 135 10.38 2.27 -5.90
N ARG A 136 10.24 2.38 -7.22
CA ARG A 136 11.31 2.84 -8.10
C ARG A 136 11.64 4.30 -7.81
N ASP A 137 12.93 4.63 -7.76
CA ASP A 137 13.38 6.01 -7.71
C ASP A 137 12.94 6.72 -9.00
N GLY A 138 12.35 7.92 -8.87
CA GLY A 138 11.67 8.62 -9.96
C GLY A 138 10.14 8.43 -9.97
N GLY A 139 9.60 7.51 -9.15
CA GLY A 139 8.17 7.35 -8.90
C GLY A 139 7.38 6.94 -10.15
N VAL A 140 6.15 7.46 -10.27
CA VAL A 140 5.21 7.11 -11.36
C VAL A 140 5.73 7.44 -12.76
N LEU A 141 6.68 8.36 -12.88
CA LEU A 141 7.31 8.70 -14.17
C LEU A 141 8.24 7.60 -14.68
N VAL A 142 8.71 6.72 -13.79
CA VAL A 142 9.57 5.58 -14.14
C VAL A 142 8.77 4.28 -14.21
N ARG A 143 7.81 4.11 -13.30
CA ARG A 143 6.92 2.95 -13.28
C ARG A 143 5.52 3.35 -12.84
N ALA A 144 4.57 3.30 -13.76
CA ALA A 144 3.17 3.70 -13.52
C ALA A 144 2.39 2.58 -12.78
N GLY A 145 2.77 2.30 -11.53
CA GLY A 145 2.13 1.27 -10.69
C GLY A 145 1.66 1.80 -9.34
N HIS A 146 0.76 1.07 -8.69
CA HIS A 146 0.20 1.41 -7.37
C HIS A 146 1.30 1.68 -6.32
N THR A 147 2.41 0.92 -6.37
CA THR A 147 3.56 1.11 -5.48
C THR A 147 4.13 2.52 -5.57
N GLU A 148 4.45 2.97 -6.78
CA GLU A 148 5.04 4.29 -7.02
C GLU A 148 4.03 5.39 -6.73
N ALA A 149 2.80 5.25 -7.24
CA ALA A 149 1.73 6.23 -7.05
C ALA A 149 1.42 6.46 -5.57
N SER A 150 1.35 5.41 -4.76
CA SER A 150 1.07 5.51 -3.32
C SER A 150 2.17 6.26 -2.55
N VAL A 151 3.44 6.00 -2.90
CA VAL A 151 4.60 6.71 -2.31
C VAL A 151 4.63 8.17 -2.75
N ASP A 152 4.37 8.46 -4.03
CA ASP A 152 4.38 9.85 -4.55
C ASP A 152 3.23 10.67 -3.95
N ILE A 153 2.02 10.11 -3.82
CA ILE A 153 0.90 10.77 -3.12
C ILE A 153 1.27 11.05 -1.66
N SER A 154 1.96 10.12 -0.98
CA SER A 154 2.42 10.35 0.39
C SER A 154 3.39 11.54 0.46
N LYS A 155 4.34 11.67 -0.48
CA LYS A 155 5.25 12.82 -0.58
C LYS A 155 4.48 14.13 -0.86
N LEU A 156 3.58 14.13 -1.85
CA LEU A 156 2.76 15.29 -2.21
C LEU A 156 1.84 15.73 -1.06
N SER A 157 1.47 14.78 -0.19
CA SER A 157 0.72 15.03 1.03
C SER A 157 1.59 15.52 2.20
N LYS A 158 2.91 15.70 2.00
CA LYS A 158 3.90 16.09 3.02
C LYS A 158 3.98 15.10 4.19
N LYS A 159 3.79 13.81 3.89
CA LYS A 159 3.90 12.70 4.86
C LYS A 159 5.16 11.87 4.60
N THR A 160 5.43 10.91 5.48
CA THR A 160 6.49 9.90 5.26
C THR A 160 6.28 9.25 3.90
N PRO A 161 7.32 9.13 3.05
CA PRO A 161 7.21 8.55 1.70
C PRO A 161 7.02 7.03 1.77
N ALA A 162 5.89 6.63 2.32
CA ALA A 162 5.45 5.26 2.53
C ALA A 162 3.93 5.20 2.58
N ALA A 163 3.35 4.13 2.04
CA ALA A 163 1.91 3.89 2.07
C ALA A 163 1.60 2.42 2.36
N VAL A 164 0.35 2.16 2.73
CA VAL A 164 -0.19 0.80 2.80
C VAL A 164 -1.14 0.63 1.63
N ILE A 165 -0.97 -0.45 0.89
CA ILE A 165 -1.80 -0.80 -0.26
C ILE A 165 -2.39 -2.20 -0.07
N CYS A 166 -3.53 -2.45 -0.70
CA CYS A 166 -4.18 -3.76 -0.70
C CYS A 166 -5.12 -3.82 -1.90
N GLU A 167 -4.97 -4.82 -2.73
CA GLU A 167 -5.80 -5.05 -3.91
C GLU A 167 -7.27 -5.25 -3.49
N ILE A 168 -8.21 -4.91 -4.39
CA ILE A 168 -9.65 -5.11 -4.17
C ILE A 168 -10.11 -6.31 -4.99
N MET A 169 -10.59 -7.33 -4.29
CA MET A 169 -11.21 -8.52 -4.87
C MET A 169 -12.72 -8.50 -4.70
N ASN A 170 -13.41 -9.11 -5.63
CA ASN A 170 -14.83 -9.45 -5.55
C ASN A 170 -15.07 -10.56 -4.51
N GLU A 171 -16.35 -10.82 -4.18
CA GLU A 171 -16.71 -11.85 -3.20
C GLU A 171 -16.40 -13.27 -3.65
N ASP A 172 -16.34 -13.49 -4.95
CA ASP A 172 -15.97 -14.76 -5.59
C ASP A 172 -14.45 -14.98 -5.73
N GLY A 173 -13.63 -13.98 -5.27
CA GLY A 173 -12.17 -14.04 -5.33
C GLY A 173 -11.57 -13.52 -6.64
N THR A 174 -12.35 -13.08 -7.60
CA THR A 174 -11.85 -12.41 -8.81
C THR A 174 -11.42 -10.97 -8.49
N MET A 175 -10.56 -10.40 -9.34
CA MET A 175 -10.13 -9.00 -9.15
C MET A 175 -11.25 -8.04 -9.56
N ALA A 176 -11.57 -7.08 -8.69
CA ALA A 176 -12.55 -6.04 -9.00
C ALA A 176 -11.99 -5.07 -10.06
N LYS A 177 -12.77 -4.76 -11.09
CA LYS A 177 -12.37 -3.92 -12.24
C LYS A 177 -13.46 -2.93 -12.63
N GLY A 178 -13.08 -1.83 -13.25
CA GLY A 178 -13.99 -0.87 -13.86
C GLY A 178 -15.18 -0.46 -12.99
N GLU A 179 -16.40 -0.81 -13.42
CA GLU A 179 -17.65 -0.47 -12.69
C GLU A 179 -17.74 -1.12 -11.29
N GLU A 180 -17.09 -2.24 -11.06
CA GLU A 180 -17.07 -2.91 -9.75
C GLU A 180 -16.31 -2.07 -8.73
N LEU A 181 -15.16 -1.50 -9.13
CA LEU A 181 -14.39 -0.57 -8.30
C LEU A 181 -15.18 0.70 -7.98
N LEU A 182 -15.93 1.23 -8.94
CA LEU A 182 -16.81 2.39 -8.73
C LEU A 182 -17.94 2.08 -7.75
N LYS A 183 -18.57 0.89 -7.86
CA LYS A 183 -19.58 0.41 -6.90
C LYS A 183 -18.99 0.24 -5.51
N PHE A 184 -17.78 -0.34 -5.40
CA PHE A 184 -17.06 -0.50 -4.15
C PHE A 184 -16.74 0.88 -3.51
N ALA A 185 -16.19 1.80 -4.29
CA ALA A 185 -15.90 3.16 -3.83
C ALA A 185 -17.15 3.87 -3.29
N LYS A 186 -18.28 3.77 -4.01
CA LYS A 186 -19.55 4.34 -3.58
C LYS A 186 -20.06 3.68 -2.30
N LYS A 187 -20.07 2.34 -2.21
CA LYS A 187 -20.52 1.57 -1.05
C LYS A 187 -19.77 1.96 0.22
N HIS A 188 -18.49 2.24 0.12
CA HIS A 188 -17.62 2.56 1.26
C HIS A 188 -17.28 4.04 1.40
N SER A 189 -17.91 4.92 0.59
CA SER A 189 -17.68 6.38 0.60
C SER A 189 -16.21 6.77 0.39
N LEU A 190 -15.47 6.00 -0.43
CA LEU A 190 -14.08 6.24 -0.76
C LEU A 190 -13.93 7.10 -2.02
N LYS A 191 -12.90 7.93 -2.07
CA LYS A 191 -12.47 8.59 -3.29
C LYS A 191 -11.70 7.59 -4.16
N ILE A 192 -11.84 7.68 -5.49
CA ILE A 192 -11.20 6.79 -6.46
C ILE A 192 -10.61 7.61 -7.60
N ALA A 193 -9.37 7.34 -8.01
CA ALA A 193 -8.68 7.96 -9.15
C ALA A 193 -7.82 6.91 -9.86
#